data_339c00cbf2ad6c13687f323bfb63e9e5
#
_entry.id   339c00cbf2ad6c13687f323bfb63e9e5
#
_cell.length_a   1.000
_cell.length_b   1.000
_cell.length_c   1.000
_cell.angle_alpha   90.00
_cell.angle_beta   90.00
_cell.angle_gamma   90.00
#
_symmetry.space_group_name_H-M   'P 1'
#
loop_
_entity.id
_entity.type
_entity.pdbx_description
1 polymer ?
#
loop_
_entity_poly.entity_id
_entity_poly.type
_entity_poly.pdbx_seq_one_letter_code
_entity_poly.pdbx_strand_id
1 'polypeptide(L)'
;MHSQFAKLMIKKSFSSTGIFFLNFLSLLPTSLLYFFAALLYYPLYYILGYRKKVVRQNLVNSFPQKSIEEIIKIEKAYYRHFTRLVLETIKMASISESELKKRVKFNNLQIVEQHVKNGQSILACTGHYCNWEWGMLALSLTLCPQSYVIFKPINNELFDSWFYKMRTRFGNRFIAMKQTLRVLASTRNELTMFCFANDQTPVGHEIQYWLPFLNQRTPVLLGLEKIALQTNRPVIYFKMKHIKNGYYEVDCETICNDPSKTTEHQITDMSFNILENMINENPAYWLWSHRRWKHNKHENAG
;
A
#
# COMPACT_ATOMS: atom_id res chain seq x y z
N MET A 1 31.88 11.64 -21.39
CA MET A 1 31.92 11.61 -19.92
C MET A 1 31.33 12.88 -19.27
N HIS A 2 31.75 14.11 -19.66
CA HIS A 2 31.23 15.36 -19.04
C HIS A 2 29.71 15.59 -19.18
N SER A 3 29.07 15.25 -20.29
CA SER A 3 27.64 15.45 -20.51
C SER A 3 26.75 14.56 -19.64
N GLN A 4 27.17 13.32 -19.37
CA GLN A 4 26.44 12.41 -18.48
C GLN A 4 26.56 12.83 -17.00
N PHE A 5 27.75 13.27 -16.60
CA PHE A 5 28.01 13.80 -15.25
C PHE A 5 27.21 15.07 -14.97
N ALA A 6 27.19 16.02 -15.92
CA ALA A 6 26.39 17.24 -15.82
C ALA A 6 24.89 16.94 -15.71
N LYS A 7 24.34 16.02 -16.53
CA LYS A 7 22.94 15.58 -16.43
C LYS A 7 22.61 14.94 -15.09
N LEU A 8 23.52 14.15 -14.52
CA LEU A 8 23.36 13.51 -13.20
C LEU A 8 23.35 14.56 -12.08
N MET A 9 24.24 15.54 -12.13
CA MET A 9 24.32 16.65 -11.18
C MET A 9 23.08 17.52 -11.22
N ILE A 10 22.58 17.88 -12.41
CA ILE A 10 21.34 18.63 -12.60
C ILE A 10 20.16 17.85 -12.02
N LYS A 11 20.04 16.55 -12.33
CA LYS A 11 18.98 15.68 -11.80
C LYS A 11 19.01 15.58 -10.26
N LYS A 12 20.20 15.48 -9.68
CA LYS A 12 20.37 15.47 -8.20
C LYS A 12 19.98 16.82 -7.59
N SER A 13 20.37 17.94 -8.18
CA SER A 13 20.01 19.28 -7.72
C SER A 13 18.50 19.49 -7.72
N PHE A 14 17.81 19.17 -8.83
CA PHE A 14 16.35 19.26 -8.91
C PHE A 14 15.66 18.37 -7.87
N SER A 15 16.15 17.14 -7.65
CA SER A 15 15.58 16.24 -6.64
C SER A 15 15.77 16.78 -5.22
N SER A 16 16.94 17.34 -4.90
CA SER A 16 17.22 17.92 -3.58
C SER A 16 16.35 19.15 -3.30
N THR A 17 16.22 20.05 -4.27
CA THR A 17 15.34 21.22 -4.18
C THR A 17 13.87 20.80 -4.01
N GLY A 18 13.44 19.79 -4.76
CA GLY A 18 12.09 19.23 -4.64
C GLY A 18 11.83 18.66 -3.25
N ILE A 19 12.76 17.87 -2.69
CA ILE A 19 12.66 17.29 -1.36
C ILE A 19 12.63 18.38 -0.28
N PHE A 20 13.44 19.43 -0.42
CA PHE A 20 13.43 20.59 0.48
C PHE A 20 12.03 21.23 0.52
N PHE A 21 11.43 21.45 -0.65
CA PHE A 21 10.10 22.03 -0.76
C PHE A 21 9.00 21.10 -0.18
N LEU A 22 9.11 19.78 -0.40
CA LEU A 22 8.20 18.80 0.20
C LEU A 22 8.30 18.77 1.73
N ASN A 23 9.51 18.85 2.29
CA ASN A 23 9.68 18.95 3.73
C ASN A 23 9.05 20.23 4.28
N PHE A 24 9.26 21.37 3.63
CA PHE A 24 8.60 22.63 4.02
C PHE A 24 7.07 22.50 3.97
N LEU A 25 6.53 21.95 2.87
CA LEU A 25 5.11 21.69 2.72
C LEU A 25 4.56 20.78 3.83
N SER A 26 5.35 19.78 4.26
CA SER A 26 4.95 18.87 5.33
C SER A 26 4.71 19.55 6.68
N LEU A 27 5.34 20.69 6.94
CA LEU A 27 5.20 21.46 8.20
C LEU A 27 3.84 22.13 8.33
N LEU A 28 3.15 22.35 7.22
CA LEU A 28 1.84 23.01 7.23
C LEU A 28 0.81 22.22 8.06
N PRO A 29 -0.14 22.91 8.71
CA PRO A 29 -1.29 22.27 9.35
C PRO A 29 -2.05 21.38 8.38
N THR A 30 -2.56 20.25 8.85
CA THR A 30 -3.28 19.27 8.01
C THR A 30 -4.50 19.89 7.30
N SER A 31 -5.19 20.85 7.93
CA SER A 31 -6.30 21.58 7.32
C SER A 31 -5.88 22.35 6.08
N LEU A 32 -4.72 23.00 6.13
CA LEU A 32 -4.15 23.74 4.99
C LEU A 32 -3.70 22.79 3.88
N LEU A 33 -3.13 21.63 4.24
CA LEU A 33 -2.82 20.59 3.26
C LEU A 33 -4.08 20.10 2.52
N TYR A 34 -5.21 19.95 3.21
CA TYR A 34 -6.46 19.56 2.56
C TYR A 34 -7.04 20.63 1.66
N PHE A 35 -6.86 21.90 1.99
CA PHE A 35 -7.17 22.99 1.09
C PHE A 35 -6.33 22.88 -0.20
N PHE A 36 -5.02 22.66 -0.10
CA PHE A 36 -4.16 22.46 -1.27
C PHE A 36 -4.50 21.17 -2.02
N ALA A 37 -4.90 20.09 -1.34
CA ALA A 37 -5.36 18.87 -1.99
C ALA A 37 -6.62 19.12 -2.84
N ALA A 38 -7.56 19.91 -2.33
CA ALA A 38 -8.76 20.28 -3.07
C ALA A 38 -8.43 21.14 -4.31
N LEU A 39 -7.47 22.06 -4.19
CA LEU A 39 -6.99 22.83 -5.35
C LEU A 39 -6.25 21.94 -6.36
N LEU A 40 -5.38 21.04 -5.90
CA LEU A 40 -4.60 20.12 -6.76
C LEU A 40 -5.49 19.16 -7.55
N TYR A 41 -6.69 18.83 -7.05
CA TYR A 41 -7.64 17.96 -7.73
C TYR A 41 -7.99 18.49 -9.13
N TYR A 42 -8.24 19.80 -9.28
CA TYR A 42 -8.69 20.37 -10.54
C TYR A 42 -7.65 20.26 -11.67
N PRO A 43 -6.39 20.74 -11.50
CA PRO A 43 -5.39 20.58 -12.55
C PRO A 43 -5.06 19.10 -12.79
N LEU A 44 -5.00 18.26 -11.75
CA LEU A 44 -4.68 16.85 -11.91
C LEU A 44 -5.73 16.09 -12.71
N TYR A 45 -7.02 16.35 -12.46
CA TYR A 45 -8.12 15.62 -13.08
C TYR A 45 -8.54 16.21 -14.43
N TYR A 46 -8.65 17.56 -14.54
CA TYR A 46 -9.22 18.21 -15.72
C TYR A 46 -8.19 18.65 -16.74
N ILE A 47 -6.96 19.02 -16.31
CA ILE A 47 -5.92 19.54 -17.20
C ILE A 47 -4.92 18.46 -17.57
N LEU A 48 -4.24 17.89 -16.57
CA LEU A 48 -3.19 16.88 -16.79
C LEU A 48 -3.76 15.49 -17.11
N GLY A 49 -4.95 15.16 -16.60
CA GLY A 49 -5.56 13.86 -16.80
C GLY A 49 -4.66 12.71 -16.33
N TYR A 50 -3.92 12.90 -15.23
CA TYR A 50 -2.92 11.94 -14.74
C TYR A 50 -3.50 10.52 -14.67
N ARG A 51 -3.05 9.63 -15.55
CA ARG A 51 -3.50 8.23 -15.66
C ARG A 51 -5.03 8.03 -15.78
N LYS A 52 -5.79 9.04 -16.20
CA LYS A 52 -7.25 9.00 -16.26
C LYS A 52 -7.79 7.87 -17.12
N LYS A 53 -7.14 7.59 -18.26
CA LYS A 53 -7.49 6.44 -19.12
C LYS A 53 -7.32 5.11 -18.38
N VAL A 54 -6.27 4.95 -17.57
CA VAL A 54 -6.02 3.74 -16.77
C VAL A 54 -7.09 3.59 -15.69
N VAL A 55 -7.36 4.66 -14.94
CA VAL A 55 -8.38 4.65 -13.88
C VAL A 55 -9.76 4.31 -14.46
N ARG A 56 -10.16 4.98 -15.56
CA ARG A 56 -11.44 4.74 -16.23
C ARG A 56 -11.57 3.28 -16.68
N GLN A 57 -10.54 2.76 -17.38
CA GLN A 57 -10.55 1.39 -17.88
C GLN A 57 -10.63 0.37 -16.74
N ASN A 58 -9.84 0.57 -15.68
CA ASN A 58 -9.88 -0.30 -14.50
C ASN A 58 -11.28 -0.30 -13.88
N LEU A 59 -11.90 0.87 -13.69
CA LEU A 59 -13.25 0.98 -13.09
C LEU A 59 -14.33 0.33 -13.98
N VAL A 60 -14.32 0.60 -15.28
CA VAL A 60 -15.31 0.02 -16.21
C VAL A 60 -15.22 -1.51 -16.20
N ASN A 61 -14.02 -2.05 -16.28
CA ASN A 61 -13.83 -3.51 -16.28
C ASN A 61 -14.17 -4.15 -14.92
N SER A 62 -13.95 -3.42 -13.81
CA SER A 62 -14.22 -3.92 -12.47
C SER A 62 -15.69 -3.84 -12.07
N PHE A 63 -16.45 -2.93 -12.68
CA PHE A 63 -17.87 -2.72 -12.37
C PHE A 63 -18.72 -2.68 -13.64
N PRO A 64 -18.79 -3.79 -14.42
CA PRO A 64 -19.49 -3.83 -15.69
C PRO A 64 -20.99 -3.55 -15.58
N GLN A 65 -21.57 -3.73 -14.38
CA GLN A 65 -22.98 -3.47 -14.09
C GLN A 65 -23.30 -1.99 -13.85
N LYS A 66 -22.28 -1.12 -13.68
CA LYS A 66 -22.48 0.31 -13.39
C LYS A 66 -22.56 1.14 -14.67
N SER A 67 -23.43 2.13 -14.66
CA SER A 67 -23.51 3.12 -15.74
C SER A 67 -22.22 3.95 -15.83
N ILE A 68 -21.98 4.55 -16.99
CA ILE A 68 -20.80 5.41 -17.17
C ILE A 68 -20.82 6.63 -16.24
N GLU A 69 -21.99 7.14 -15.91
CA GLU A 69 -22.17 8.24 -14.95
C GLU A 69 -21.76 7.84 -13.54
N GLU A 70 -22.10 6.63 -13.11
CA GLU A 70 -21.67 6.07 -11.82
C GLU A 70 -20.16 5.86 -11.78
N ILE A 71 -19.59 5.31 -12.86
CA ILE A 71 -18.14 5.16 -13.02
C ILE A 71 -17.43 6.53 -12.91
N ILE A 72 -17.96 7.56 -13.57
CA ILE A 72 -17.39 8.93 -13.47
C ILE A 72 -17.51 9.50 -12.05
N LYS A 73 -18.58 9.21 -11.32
CA LYS A 73 -18.71 9.62 -9.91
C LYS A 73 -17.63 8.96 -9.04
N ILE A 74 -17.41 7.65 -9.19
CA ILE A 74 -16.35 6.90 -8.48
C ILE A 74 -14.97 7.46 -8.86
N GLU A 75 -14.71 7.66 -10.15
CA GLU A 75 -13.44 8.21 -10.65
C GLU A 75 -13.14 9.59 -10.03
N LYS A 76 -14.11 10.50 -10.01
CA LYS A 76 -13.94 11.82 -9.40
C LYS A 76 -13.71 11.73 -7.89
N ALA A 77 -14.40 10.83 -7.20
CA ALA A 77 -14.21 10.58 -5.78
C ALA A 77 -12.80 10.02 -5.50
N TYR A 78 -12.32 9.07 -6.35
CA TYR A 78 -10.96 8.55 -6.30
C TYR A 78 -9.91 9.67 -6.44
N TYR A 79 -10.03 10.59 -7.41
CA TYR A 79 -9.04 11.65 -7.59
C TYR A 79 -9.03 12.65 -6.44
N ARG A 80 -10.19 12.94 -5.81
CA ARG A 80 -10.26 13.75 -4.59
C ARG A 80 -9.56 13.05 -3.42
N HIS A 81 -9.72 11.73 -3.30
CA HIS A 81 -8.99 10.94 -2.32
C HIS A 81 -7.50 10.91 -2.65
N PHE A 82 -7.13 10.64 -3.89
CA PHE A 82 -5.74 10.52 -4.34
C PHE A 82 -4.93 11.80 -4.07
N THR A 83 -5.48 12.99 -4.33
CA THR A 83 -4.79 14.26 -4.03
C THR A 83 -4.58 14.44 -2.52
N ARG A 84 -5.55 14.04 -1.69
CA ARG A 84 -5.38 14.02 -0.23
C ARG A 84 -4.30 13.04 0.21
N LEU A 85 -4.33 11.83 -0.31
CA LEU A 85 -3.34 10.79 -0.04
C LEU A 85 -1.91 11.25 -0.35
N VAL A 86 -1.71 11.96 -1.48
CA VAL A 86 -0.40 12.54 -1.84
C VAL A 86 0.07 13.53 -0.78
N LEU A 87 -0.78 14.45 -0.31
CA LEU A 87 -0.40 15.43 0.71
C LEU A 87 -0.25 14.82 2.10
N GLU A 88 -1.05 13.82 2.44
CA GLU A 88 -0.89 13.04 3.67
C GLU A 88 0.42 12.24 3.66
N THR A 89 0.83 11.69 2.51
CA THR A 89 2.14 11.04 2.37
C THR A 89 3.29 12.04 2.60
N ILE A 90 3.18 13.25 2.07
CA ILE A 90 4.16 14.32 2.34
C ILE A 90 4.17 14.66 3.84
N LYS A 91 3.01 14.71 4.49
CA LYS A 91 2.87 14.98 5.94
C LYS A 91 3.62 13.98 6.81
N MET A 92 3.90 12.76 6.33
CA MET A 92 4.72 11.78 7.05
C MET A 92 6.09 12.32 7.44
N ALA A 93 6.64 13.29 6.71
CA ALA A 93 7.94 13.88 7.04
C ALA A 93 7.94 14.65 8.38
N SER A 94 6.77 15.18 8.82
CA SER A 94 6.67 16.06 10.00
C SER A 94 5.60 15.65 11.01
N ILE A 95 4.69 14.71 10.69
CA ILE A 95 3.62 14.29 11.61
C ILE A 95 4.21 13.77 12.93
N SER A 96 3.65 14.17 14.07
CA SER A 96 4.06 13.64 15.36
C SER A 96 3.42 12.30 15.68
N GLU A 97 4.02 11.52 16.61
CA GLU A 97 3.43 10.27 17.08
C GLU A 97 2.03 10.47 17.65
N SER A 98 1.85 11.50 18.48
CA SER A 98 0.56 11.79 19.11
C SER A 98 -0.52 12.11 18.07
N GLU A 99 -0.18 12.86 17.03
CA GLU A 99 -1.09 13.19 15.96
C GLU A 99 -1.41 11.96 15.09
N LEU A 100 -0.41 11.13 14.78
CA LEU A 100 -0.63 9.89 14.02
C LEU A 100 -1.52 8.90 14.78
N LYS A 101 -1.27 8.69 16.08
CA LYS A 101 -2.10 7.84 16.96
C LYS A 101 -3.56 8.32 17.06
N LYS A 102 -3.81 9.63 16.99
CA LYS A 102 -5.17 10.17 16.95
C LYS A 102 -5.87 9.90 15.61
N ARG A 103 -5.10 9.84 14.52
CA ARG A 103 -5.61 9.74 13.14
C ARG A 103 -5.73 8.33 12.62
N VAL A 104 -4.90 7.41 13.11
CA VAL A 104 -4.93 6.00 12.74
C VAL A 104 -5.14 5.18 14.01
N LYS A 105 -6.28 4.51 14.09
CA LYS A 105 -6.64 3.63 15.19
C LYS A 105 -6.69 2.19 14.73
N PHE A 106 -6.10 1.30 15.51
CA PHE A 106 -6.19 -0.13 15.27
C PHE A 106 -7.26 -0.73 16.18
N ASN A 107 -8.15 -1.51 15.58
CA ASN A 107 -9.21 -2.25 16.26
C ASN A 107 -8.85 -3.75 16.29
N ASN A 108 -9.43 -4.51 17.21
CA ASN A 108 -9.24 -5.96 17.35
C ASN A 108 -7.77 -6.37 17.53
N LEU A 109 -6.98 -5.52 18.20
CA LEU A 109 -5.55 -5.76 18.47
C LEU A 109 -5.31 -7.04 19.27
N GLN A 110 -6.29 -7.49 20.06
CA GLN A 110 -6.22 -8.74 20.81
C GLN A 110 -5.89 -9.96 19.92
N ILE A 111 -6.24 -9.92 18.62
CA ILE A 111 -5.90 -10.95 17.65
C ILE A 111 -4.37 -11.04 17.50
N VAL A 112 -3.70 -9.90 17.34
CA VAL A 112 -2.24 -9.83 17.24
C VAL A 112 -1.58 -10.11 18.58
N GLU A 113 -2.07 -9.49 19.64
CA GLU A 113 -1.53 -9.60 21.00
C GLU A 113 -1.52 -11.03 21.51
N GLN A 114 -2.53 -11.83 21.17
CA GLN A 114 -2.59 -13.24 21.54
C GLN A 114 -1.45 -14.05 20.94
N HIS A 115 -1.15 -13.85 19.65
CA HIS A 115 -0.01 -14.49 19.00
C HIS A 115 1.32 -14.04 19.63
N VAL A 116 1.46 -12.74 19.87
CA VAL A 116 2.66 -12.16 20.50
C VAL A 116 2.89 -12.72 21.91
N LYS A 117 1.84 -12.81 22.75
CA LYS A 117 1.90 -13.42 24.09
C LYS A 117 2.32 -14.88 24.05
N ASN A 118 1.96 -15.60 23.00
CA ASN A 118 2.35 -17.00 22.78
C ASN A 118 3.75 -17.15 22.15
N GLY A 119 4.51 -16.05 22.00
CA GLY A 119 5.83 -16.05 21.37
C GLY A 119 5.79 -16.34 19.85
N GLN A 120 4.64 -16.17 19.20
CA GLN A 120 4.48 -16.44 17.78
C GLN A 120 4.71 -15.18 16.95
N SER A 121 5.66 -15.26 16.01
CA SER A 121 5.80 -14.29 14.93
C SER A 121 4.63 -14.42 13.95
N ILE A 122 4.21 -13.31 13.35
CA ILE A 122 3.06 -13.26 12.44
C ILE A 122 3.42 -12.72 11.07
N LEU A 123 2.58 -12.99 10.09
CA LEU A 123 2.56 -12.33 8.80
C LEU A 123 1.32 -11.44 8.73
N ALA A 124 1.49 -10.23 8.27
CA ALA A 124 0.39 -9.31 8.03
C ALA A 124 0.29 -8.99 6.55
N CYS A 125 -0.92 -8.82 6.05
CA CYS A 125 -1.13 -8.34 4.70
C CYS A 125 -2.19 -7.24 4.64
N THR A 126 -2.13 -6.45 3.58
CA THR A 126 -3.05 -5.37 3.29
C THR A 126 -3.06 -5.08 1.79
N GLY A 127 -3.98 -4.22 1.32
CA GLY A 127 -3.97 -3.65 -0.02
C GLY A 127 -3.53 -2.18 -0.03
N HIS A 128 -3.26 -1.64 -1.23
CA HIS A 128 -3.05 -0.21 -1.42
C HIS A 128 -4.40 0.53 -1.36
N TYR A 129 -5.03 0.50 -0.20
CA TYR A 129 -6.37 1.00 0.08
C TYR A 129 -6.35 2.09 1.17
N CYS A 130 -7.15 3.13 1.05
CA CYS A 130 -7.15 4.32 1.93
C CYS A 130 -5.75 4.96 2.02
N ASN A 131 -5.27 5.24 3.25
CA ASN A 131 -3.92 5.71 3.50
C ASN A 131 -3.04 4.62 4.12
N TRP A 132 -2.71 3.61 3.33
CA TRP A 132 -1.81 2.52 3.75
C TRP A 132 -0.44 3.01 4.26
N GLU A 133 0.05 4.17 3.78
CA GLU A 133 1.32 4.74 4.26
C GLU A 133 1.22 5.13 5.73
N TRP A 134 0.15 5.82 6.14
CA TRP A 134 -0.07 6.13 7.55
C TRP A 134 -0.38 4.88 8.36
N GLY A 135 -1.12 3.92 7.79
CA GLY A 135 -1.36 2.62 8.42
C GLY A 135 -0.04 1.92 8.76
N MET A 136 0.86 1.80 7.77
CA MET A 136 2.18 1.19 7.97
C MET A 136 3.04 2.01 8.94
N LEU A 137 3.02 3.35 8.85
CA LEU A 137 3.78 4.20 9.76
C LEU A 137 3.34 4.05 11.22
N ALA A 138 2.05 3.83 11.46
CA ALA A 138 1.48 3.70 12.80
C ALA A 138 1.69 2.30 13.44
N LEU A 139 2.10 1.29 12.67
CA LEU A 139 2.28 -0.09 13.17
C LEU A 139 3.20 -0.16 14.39
N SER A 140 4.39 0.42 14.29
CA SER A 140 5.40 0.40 15.37
C SER A 140 4.99 1.21 16.61
N LEU A 141 4.01 2.11 16.48
CA LEU A 141 3.46 2.88 17.59
C LEU A 141 2.34 2.13 18.34
N THR A 142 1.84 1.05 17.77
CA THR A 142 0.63 0.38 18.23
C THR A 142 0.89 -1.09 18.56
N LEU A 143 1.72 -1.78 17.78
CA LEU A 143 1.99 -3.20 17.89
C LEU A 143 3.39 -3.48 18.45
N CYS A 144 3.49 -4.49 19.31
CA CYS A 144 4.70 -4.81 20.05
C CYS A 144 5.81 -5.51 19.24
N PRO A 145 5.55 -6.45 18.27
CA PRO A 145 6.61 -7.13 17.58
C PRO A 145 7.31 -6.19 16.59
N GLN A 146 8.63 -6.41 16.40
CA GLN A 146 9.38 -5.66 15.39
C GLN A 146 8.76 -5.85 14.01
N SER A 147 8.29 -4.75 13.42
CA SER A 147 7.63 -4.76 12.12
C SER A 147 8.62 -4.59 10.97
N TYR A 148 8.55 -5.50 10.01
CA TYR A 148 9.30 -5.47 8.74
C TYR A 148 8.30 -5.26 7.60
N VAL A 149 8.31 -4.10 6.97
CA VAL A 149 7.42 -3.79 5.85
C VAL A 149 8.16 -4.03 4.53
N ILE A 150 7.59 -4.88 3.69
CA ILE A 150 8.19 -5.25 2.41
C ILE A 150 7.82 -4.20 1.36
N PHE A 151 8.83 -3.68 0.66
CA PHE A 151 8.63 -2.65 -0.35
C PHE A 151 9.48 -2.89 -1.60
N LYS A 152 9.10 -2.22 -2.69
CA LYS A 152 9.89 -2.12 -3.91
C LYS A 152 10.59 -0.76 -3.94
N PRO A 153 11.93 -0.70 -4.00
CA PRO A 153 12.68 0.56 -4.07
C PRO A 153 12.29 1.43 -5.28
N ILE A 154 12.35 2.74 -5.09
CA ILE A 154 12.08 3.73 -6.13
C ILE A 154 13.36 3.96 -6.95
N ASN A 155 13.25 4.14 -8.27
CA ASN A 155 14.41 4.32 -9.15
C ASN A 155 15.24 5.58 -8.87
N ASN A 156 14.66 6.60 -8.25
CA ASN A 156 15.37 7.81 -7.85
C ASN A 156 15.88 7.66 -6.41
N GLU A 157 17.19 7.48 -6.26
CA GLU A 157 17.86 7.22 -4.97
C GLU A 157 17.59 8.27 -3.89
N LEU A 158 17.49 9.57 -4.27
CA LEU A 158 17.21 10.63 -3.31
C LEU A 158 15.77 10.56 -2.79
N PHE A 159 14.81 10.34 -3.68
CA PHE A 159 13.42 10.13 -3.27
C PHE A 159 13.25 8.82 -2.51
N ASP A 160 13.91 7.74 -2.90
CA ASP A 160 13.89 6.46 -2.18
C ASP A 160 14.39 6.62 -0.76
N SER A 161 15.55 7.29 -0.59
CA SER A 161 16.12 7.61 0.73
C SER A 161 15.20 8.51 1.57
N TRP A 162 14.55 9.50 0.95
CA TRP A 162 13.61 10.39 1.63
C TRP A 162 12.36 9.63 2.11
N PHE A 163 11.77 8.79 1.23
CA PHE A 163 10.66 7.92 1.61
C PHE A 163 11.04 6.92 2.70
N TYR A 164 12.21 6.30 2.58
CA TYR A 164 12.72 5.38 3.60
C TYR A 164 12.80 6.05 4.98
N LYS A 165 13.40 7.26 5.05
CA LYS A 165 13.48 8.04 6.29
C LYS A 165 12.12 8.34 6.90
N MET A 166 11.14 8.74 6.07
CA MET A 166 9.78 9.01 6.56
C MET A 166 9.11 7.75 7.12
N ARG A 167 9.20 6.64 6.40
CA ARG A 167 8.55 5.37 6.73
C ARG A 167 9.14 4.70 7.97
N THR A 168 10.42 4.95 8.26
CA THR A 168 11.13 4.34 9.40
C THR A 168 11.14 5.20 10.65
N ARG A 169 10.55 6.40 10.63
CA ARG A 169 10.62 7.40 11.71
C ARG A 169 10.18 6.88 13.08
N PHE A 170 9.28 5.93 13.13
CA PHE A 170 8.72 5.42 14.37
C PHE A 170 9.08 3.96 14.65
N GLY A 171 10.18 3.46 14.08
CA GLY A 171 10.74 2.16 14.42
C GLY A 171 10.43 1.01 13.46
N ASN A 172 9.56 1.21 12.46
CA ASN A 172 9.37 0.21 11.40
C ASN A 172 10.67 0.00 10.62
N ARG A 173 10.93 -1.25 10.21
CA ARG A 173 12.00 -1.59 9.28
C ARG A 173 11.40 -1.85 7.90
N PHE A 174 11.88 -1.12 6.91
CA PHE A 174 11.48 -1.34 5.52
C PHE A 174 12.55 -2.15 4.82
N ILE A 175 12.16 -3.28 4.23
CA ILE A 175 13.07 -4.19 3.53
C ILE A 175 12.68 -4.35 2.08
N ALA A 176 13.68 -4.31 1.19
CA ALA A 176 13.44 -4.54 -0.22
C ALA A 176 12.94 -5.98 -0.44
N MET A 177 11.95 -6.17 -1.32
CA MET A 177 11.31 -7.46 -1.60
C MET A 177 12.32 -8.58 -1.84
N LYS A 178 13.42 -8.31 -2.55
CA LYS A 178 14.50 -9.29 -2.81
C LYS A 178 15.25 -9.75 -1.55
N GLN A 179 15.16 -9.01 -0.45
CA GLN A 179 15.84 -9.30 0.81
C GLN A 179 14.95 -10.04 1.82
N THR A 180 13.66 -10.21 1.52
CA THR A 180 12.66 -10.75 2.46
C THR A 180 13.09 -12.08 3.07
N LEU A 181 13.46 -13.08 2.26
CA LEU A 181 13.84 -14.40 2.76
C LEU A 181 15.12 -14.36 3.60
N ARG A 182 16.10 -13.53 3.21
CA ARG A 182 17.33 -13.34 3.98
C ARG A 182 17.06 -12.75 5.37
N VAL A 183 16.24 -11.71 5.44
CA VAL A 183 15.88 -11.06 6.72
C VAL A 183 15.04 -12.01 7.56
N LEU A 184 14.08 -12.72 6.96
CA LEU A 184 13.27 -13.73 7.64
C LEU A 184 14.13 -14.81 8.31
N ALA A 185 15.16 -15.30 7.60
CA ALA A 185 16.10 -16.29 8.14
C ALA A 185 16.96 -15.73 9.27
N SER A 186 17.46 -14.49 9.14
CA SER A 186 18.31 -13.86 10.17
C SER A 186 17.53 -13.50 11.44
N THR A 187 16.22 -13.32 11.35
CA THR A 187 15.34 -12.95 12.49
C THR A 187 14.49 -14.14 13.00
N ARG A 188 14.86 -15.37 12.67
CA ARG A 188 14.06 -16.57 13.01
C ARG A 188 13.83 -16.75 14.52
N ASN A 189 14.76 -16.27 15.34
CA ASN A 189 14.73 -16.35 16.81
C ASN A 189 14.15 -15.08 17.45
N GLU A 190 13.70 -14.11 16.64
CA GLU A 190 13.10 -12.86 17.12
C GLU A 190 11.58 -12.91 16.93
N LEU A 191 10.86 -12.25 17.82
CA LEU A 191 9.43 -12.04 17.65
C LEU A 191 9.19 -10.91 16.63
N THR A 192 8.73 -11.28 15.44
CA THR A 192 8.64 -10.37 14.30
C THR A 192 7.28 -10.40 13.62
N MET A 193 6.94 -9.30 12.94
CA MET A 193 5.80 -9.19 12.04
C MET A 193 6.29 -8.74 10.67
N PHE A 194 6.03 -9.54 9.63
CA PHE A 194 6.34 -9.17 8.24
C PHE A 194 5.06 -8.73 7.53
N CYS A 195 5.07 -7.51 6.99
CA CYS A 195 3.90 -6.87 6.37
C CYS A 195 4.03 -6.84 4.85
N PHE A 196 2.99 -7.31 4.15
CA PHE A 196 2.91 -7.42 2.70
C PHE A 196 1.76 -6.56 2.16
N ALA A 197 2.01 -5.87 1.07
CA ALA A 197 0.98 -5.27 0.22
C ALA A 197 1.05 -5.97 -1.15
N ASN A 198 0.23 -7.00 -1.34
CA ASN A 198 0.35 -7.96 -2.44
C ASN A 198 -0.59 -7.71 -3.63
N ASP A 199 -1.32 -6.60 -3.64
CA ASP A 199 -2.33 -6.26 -4.64
C ASP A 199 -1.78 -5.57 -5.91
N GLN A 200 -0.46 -5.37 -6.02
CA GLN A 200 0.16 -4.83 -7.23
C GLN A 200 0.50 -5.93 -8.24
N THR A 201 0.65 -5.51 -9.52
CA THR A 201 0.96 -6.43 -10.62
C THR A 201 2.36 -6.99 -10.49
N PRO A 202 2.56 -8.33 -10.54
CA PRO A 202 3.86 -8.95 -10.61
C PRO A 202 4.60 -8.60 -11.92
N VAL A 203 5.91 -8.85 -11.95
CA VAL A 203 6.66 -8.88 -13.21
C VAL A 203 6.30 -10.15 -13.97
N GLY A 204 6.24 -10.10 -15.32
CA GLY A 204 5.68 -11.20 -16.11
C GLY A 204 6.25 -12.59 -15.80
N HIS A 205 7.57 -12.72 -15.61
CA HIS A 205 8.23 -13.98 -15.27
C HIS A 205 8.03 -14.43 -13.80
N GLU A 206 7.47 -13.57 -12.94
CA GLU A 206 7.16 -13.88 -11.54
C GLU A 206 5.70 -14.34 -11.35
N ILE A 207 4.89 -14.36 -12.43
CA ILE A 207 3.49 -14.79 -12.37
C ILE A 207 3.43 -16.31 -12.18
N GLN A 208 2.84 -16.76 -11.08
CA GLN A 208 2.69 -18.17 -10.76
C GLN A 208 1.24 -18.59 -10.60
N TYR A 209 0.35 -17.63 -10.32
CA TYR A 209 -1.05 -17.90 -10.07
C TYR A 209 -1.94 -16.77 -10.63
N TRP A 210 -3.14 -17.14 -11.08
CA TRP A 210 -4.16 -16.24 -11.59
C TRP A 210 -5.48 -16.51 -10.85
N LEU A 211 -6.08 -15.48 -10.32
CA LEU A 211 -7.38 -15.56 -9.65
C LEU A 211 -8.37 -14.56 -10.26
N PRO A 212 -9.69 -14.77 -10.13
CA PRO A 212 -10.68 -13.75 -10.43
C PRO A 212 -10.63 -12.67 -9.34
N PHE A 213 -10.53 -11.40 -9.77
CA PHE A 213 -10.54 -10.25 -8.87
C PHE A 213 -11.16 -9.04 -9.57
N LEU A 214 -12.22 -8.48 -9.00
CA LEU A 214 -12.97 -7.36 -9.57
C LEU A 214 -13.39 -7.63 -11.03
N ASN A 215 -14.04 -8.77 -11.25
CA ASN A 215 -14.52 -9.23 -12.57
C ASN A 215 -13.42 -9.41 -13.64
N GLN A 216 -12.15 -9.52 -13.25
CA GLN A 216 -11.04 -9.66 -14.17
C GLN A 216 -10.08 -10.77 -13.73
N ARG A 217 -9.59 -11.56 -14.69
CA ARG A 217 -8.51 -12.52 -14.47
C ARG A 217 -7.25 -11.75 -14.03
N THR A 218 -6.68 -12.07 -12.89
CA THR A 218 -5.71 -11.24 -12.22
C THR A 218 -4.48 -12.04 -11.81
N PRO A 219 -3.27 -11.69 -12.31
CA PRO A 219 -2.03 -12.33 -11.89
C PRO A 219 -1.60 -11.84 -10.51
N VAL A 220 -1.14 -12.78 -9.66
CA VAL A 220 -0.75 -12.47 -8.28
C VAL A 220 0.59 -13.09 -7.92
N LEU A 221 1.20 -12.56 -6.85
CA LEU A 221 2.38 -13.09 -6.22
C LEU A 221 1.98 -14.03 -5.08
N LEU A 222 2.61 -15.18 -5.00
CA LEU A 222 2.39 -16.17 -3.93
C LEU A 222 3.38 -16.01 -2.75
N GLY A 223 4.13 -14.92 -2.69
CA GLY A 223 5.20 -14.74 -1.69
C GLY A 223 4.71 -14.82 -0.24
N LEU A 224 3.57 -14.19 0.08
CA LEU A 224 2.95 -14.25 1.40
C LEU A 224 2.61 -15.70 1.78
N GLU A 225 1.89 -16.40 0.93
CA GLU A 225 1.44 -17.77 1.16
C GLU A 225 2.59 -18.75 1.29
N LYS A 226 3.56 -18.68 0.38
CA LYS A 226 4.77 -19.53 0.45
C LYS A 226 5.53 -19.35 1.77
N ILE A 227 5.67 -18.10 2.24
CA ILE A 227 6.31 -17.79 3.52
C ILE A 227 5.45 -18.31 4.68
N ALA A 228 4.13 -18.15 4.61
CA ALA A 228 3.22 -18.66 5.63
C ALA A 228 3.34 -20.18 5.79
N LEU A 229 3.26 -20.92 4.69
CA LEU A 229 3.42 -22.39 4.66
C LEU A 229 4.80 -22.82 5.14
N GLN A 230 5.87 -22.16 4.70
CA GLN A 230 7.25 -22.50 5.08
C GLN A 230 7.54 -22.26 6.56
N THR A 231 6.94 -21.24 7.16
CA THR A 231 7.26 -20.80 8.53
C THR A 231 6.18 -21.16 9.55
N ASN A 232 5.05 -21.65 9.10
CA ASN A 232 3.82 -21.89 9.85
C ASN A 232 3.38 -20.68 10.70
N ARG A 233 3.59 -19.47 10.18
CA ARG A 233 3.20 -18.22 10.85
C ARG A 233 1.76 -17.88 10.54
N PRO A 234 0.93 -17.54 11.53
CA PRO A 234 -0.43 -17.08 11.30
C PRO A 234 -0.44 -15.82 10.41
N VAL A 235 -1.49 -15.69 9.62
CA VAL A 235 -1.67 -14.59 8.67
C VAL A 235 -2.86 -13.73 9.08
N ILE A 236 -2.63 -12.43 9.23
CA ILE A 236 -3.61 -11.43 9.64
C ILE A 236 -3.75 -10.38 8.55
N TYR A 237 -4.98 -10.03 8.20
CA TYR A 237 -5.28 -8.94 7.27
C TYR A 237 -5.53 -7.64 8.04
N PHE A 238 -4.91 -6.56 7.61
CA PHE A 238 -5.15 -5.21 8.12
C PHE A 238 -6.11 -4.46 7.18
N LYS A 239 -7.37 -4.42 7.56
CA LYS A 239 -8.46 -3.79 6.82
C LYS A 239 -8.54 -2.31 7.17
N MET A 240 -8.01 -1.46 6.31
CA MET A 240 -8.06 -0.01 6.55
C MET A 240 -9.38 0.59 6.08
N LYS A 241 -10.01 1.42 6.92
CA LYS A 241 -11.25 2.13 6.64
C LYS A 241 -11.04 3.64 6.74
N HIS A 242 -11.66 4.38 5.82
CA HIS A 242 -11.72 5.83 5.88
C HIS A 242 -12.92 6.25 6.76
N ILE A 243 -12.67 7.01 7.83
CA ILE A 243 -13.70 7.51 8.74
C ILE A 243 -14.09 8.95 8.36
N LYS A 244 -13.10 9.81 8.21
CA LYS A 244 -13.22 11.18 7.70
C LYS A 244 -11.84 11.63 7.20
N ASN A 245 -11.77 12.80 6.58
CA ASN A 245 -10.51 13.32 6.05
C ASN A 245 -9.39 13.26 7.08
N GLY A 246 -8.37 12.45 6.80
CA GLY A 246 -7.20 12.22 7.63
C GLY A 246 -7.45 11.43 8.91
N TYR A 247 -8.54 10.68 8.99
CA TYR A 247 -8.81 9.76 10.08
C TYR A 247 -9.18 8.40 9.52
N TYR A 248 -8.52 7.38 10.03
CA TYR A 248 -8.61 6.02 9.54
C TYR A 248 -8.71 5.04 10.71
N GLU A 249 -9.35 3.92 10.46
CA GLU A 249 -9.32 2.76 11.34
C GLU A 249 -8.74 1.57 10.59
N VAL A 250 -8.06 0.70 11.33
CA VAL A 250 -7.48 -0.54 10.82
C VAL A 250 -8.04 -1.68 11.65
N ASP A 251 -8.90 -2.49 11.05
CA ASP A 251 -9.41 -3.70 11.70
C ASP A 251 -8.45 -4.86 11.43
N CYS A 252 -8.03 -5.55 12.49
CA CYS A 252 -7.26 -6.79 12.38
C CYS A 252 -8.23 -7.96 12.17
N GLU A 253 -8.04 -8.74 11.10
CA GLU A 253 -8.86 -9.91 10.77
C GLU A 253 -7.95 -11.11 10.49
N THR A 254 -8.21 -12.25 11.13
CA THR A 254 -7.43 -13.47 10.90
C THR A 254 -7.79 -14.09 9.56
N ILE A 255 -6.80 -14.24 8.66
CA ILE A 255 -6.93 -15.08 7.47
C ILE A 255 -6.72 -16.53 7.84
N CYS A 256 -5.64 -16.82 8.58
CA CYS A 256 -5.26 -18.18 8.90
C CYS A 256 -4.42 -18.22 10.18
N ASN A 257 -4.80 -19.07 11.13
CA ASN A 257 -4.03 -19.31 12.35
C ASN A 257 -2.98 -20.42 12.16
N ASP A 258 -3.23 -21.40 11.30
CA ASP A 258 -2.38 -22.55 11.06
C ASP A 258 -2.27 -22.81 9.54
N PRO A 259 -1.27 -22.22 8.88
CA PRO A 259 -1.06 -22.38 7.44
C PRO A 259 -0.93 -23.83 6.98
N SER A 260 -0.42 -24.72 7.84
CA SER A 260 -0.26 -26.14 7.49
C SER A 260 -1.57 -26.87 7.18
N LYS A 261 -2.71 -26.30 7.61
CA LYS A 261 -4.06 -26.84 7.40
C LYS A 261 -4.79 -26.20 6.21
N THR A 262 -4.16 -25.27 5.50
CA THR A 262 -4.77 -24.63 4.35
C THR A 262 -4.58 -25.42 3.07
N THR A 263 -5.53 -25.30 2.16
CA THR A 263 -5.40 -25.83 0.80
C THR A 263 -4.53 -24.91 -0.06
N GLU A 264 -4.12 -25.40 -1.22
CA GLU A 264 -3.31 -24.62 -2.17
C GLU A 264 -4.03 -23.32 -2.56
N HIS A 265 -3.33 -22.20 -2.51
CA HIS A 265 -3.77 -20.83 -2.82
C HIS A 265 -4.81 -20.25 -1.88
N GLN A 266 -5.26 -20.96 -0.85
CA GLN A 266 -6.34 -20.52 0.04
C GLN A 266 -6.01 -19.19 0.75
N ILE A 267 -4.79 -19.00 1.23
CA ILE A 267 -4.37 -17.76 1.94
C ILE A 267 -4.40 -16.59 0.96
N THR A 268 -3.93 -16.80 -0.25
CA THR A 268 -3.93 -15.80 -1.31
C THR A 268 -5.36 -15.41 -1.69
N ASP A 269 -6.22 -16.40 -1.96
CA ASP A 269 -7.62 -16.18 -2.33
C ASP A 269 -8.38 -15.42 -1.25
N MET A 270 -8.24 -15.83 0.02
CA MET A 270 -8.88 -15.14 1.15
C MET A 270 -8.41 -13.68 1.26
N SER A 271 -7.11 -13.41 1.07
CA SER A 271 -6.59 -12.06 1.15
C SER A 271 -7.15 -11.15 0.05
N PHE A 272 -7.32 -11.69 -1.16
CA PHE A 272 -7.91 -10.96 -2.29
C PHE A 272 -9.42 -10.79 -2.14
N ASN A 273 -10.14 -11.78 -1.62
CA ASN A 273 -11.56 -11.67 -1.32
C ASN A 273 -11.86 -10.57 -0.29
N ILE A 274 -11.04 -10.47 0.77
CA ILE A 274 -11.17 -9.37 1.74
C ILE A 274 -10.99 -8.02 1.05
N LEU A 275 -9.94 -7.86 0.23
CA LEU A 275 -9.68 -6.62 -0.49
C LEU A 275 -10.80 -6.30 -1.48
N GLU A 276 -11.31 -7.28 -2.21
CA GLU A 276 -12.41 -7.12 -3.17
C GLU A 276 -13.68 -6.62 -2.49
N ASN A 277 -14.03 -7.19 -1.33
CA ASN A 277 -15.16 -6.75 -0.54
C ASN A 277 -15.00 -5.29 -0.09
N MET A 278 -13.82 -4.90 0.41
CA MET A 278 -13.52 -3.53 0.78
C MET A 278 -13.67 -2.56 -0.41
N ILE A 279 -13.21 -2.95 -1.60
CA ILE A 279 -13.30 -2.14 -2.81
C ILE A 279 -14.76 -2.04 -3.28
N ASN A 280 -15.52 -3.13 -3.21
CA ASN A 280 -16.94 -3.14 -3.59
C ASN A 280 -17.78 -2.24 -2.67
N GLU A 281 -17.47 -2.22 -1.36
CA GLU A 281 -18.13 -1.32 -0.40
C GLU A 281 -17.81 0.15 -0.68
N ASN A 282 -16.53 0.49 -0.88
CA ASN A 282 -16.09 1.87 -1.07
C ASN A 282 -15.02 1.97 -2.16
N PRO A 283 -15.40 1.96 -3.44
CA PRO A 283 -14.45 1.85 -4.55
C PRO A 283 -13.53 3.05 -4.73
N ALA A 284 -13.85 4.21 -4.15
CA ALA A 284 -13.04 5.41 -4.30
C ALA A 284 -11.65 5.34 -3.65
N TYR A 285 -11.39 4.37 -2.76
CA TYR A 285 -10.22 4.37 -1.91
C TYR A 285 -9.09 3.44 -2.35
N TRP A 286 -9.29 2.57 -3.35
CA TRP A 286 -8.23 1.72 -3.89
C TRP A 286 -7.37 2.46 -4.92
N LEU A 287 -6.11 2.01 -5.11
CA LEU A 287 -5.12 2.67 -5.99
C LEU A 287 -5.39 2.40 -7.48
N TRP A 288 -6.50 2.91 -8.01
CA TRP A 288 -6.93 2.72 -9.40
C TRP A 288 -5.95 3.20 -10.46
N SER A 289 -5.02 4.10 -10.13
CA SER A 289 -3.99 4.57 -11.06
C SER A 289 -2.90 3.52 -11.34
N HIS A 290 -2.82 2.44 -10.58
CA HIS A 290 -1.94 1.31 -10.88
C HIS A 290 -2.42 0.54 -12.10
N ARG A 291 -1.50 0.15 -13.01
CA ARG A 291 -1.83 -0.69 -14.18
C ARG A 291 -1.93 -2.15 -13.77
N ARG A 292 -2.97 -2.46 -12.95
CA ARG A 292 -3.13 -3.77 -12.33
C ARG A 292 -3.21 -4.92 -13.34
N TRP A 293 -3.91 -4.71 -14.43
CA TRP A 293 -4.20 -5.72 -15.44
C TRP A 293 -3.41 -5.53 -16.74
N LYS A 294 -2.17 -5.05 -16.64
CA LYS A 294 -1.33 -4.81 -17.83
C LYS A 294 -0.99 -6.09 -18.63
N HIS A 295 -1.04 -7.26 -17.99
CA HIS A 295 -0.73 -8.55 -18.62
C HIS A 295 -1.93 -9.16 -19.37
N ASN A 296 -3.16 -8.70 -19.15
CA ASN A 296 -4.35 -9.22 -19.84
C ASN A 296 -4.42 -8.81 -21.33
N LYS A 297 -3.61 -7.85 -21.78
CA LYS A 297 -3.60 -7.38 -23.17
C LYS A 297 -3.01 -8.36 -24.18
N HIS A 298 -2.26 -9.37 -23.73
CA HIS A 298 -1.60 -10.33 -24.63
C HIS A 298 -2.48 -11.55 -24.98
N GLU A 299 -3.62 -11.74 -24.34
CA GLU A 299 -4.53 -12.86 -24.63
C GLU A 299 -5.58 -12.52 -25.70
N ASN A 300 -5.80 -11.25 -26.05
CA ASN A 300 -6.76 -10.81 -27.08
C ASN A 300 -6.11 -10.62 -28.48
N ALA A 301 -4.86 -11.04 -28.67
CA ALA A 301 -4.11 -10.93 -29.94
C ALA A 301 -3.70 -12.31 -30.49
N GLY A 302 -4.49 -13.36 -30.18
CA GLY A 302 -4.33 -14.70 -30.73
C GLY A 302 -5.56 -15.10 -31.53
#